data_06b1eb443162f70841439a3c52e6d660
#
_entry.id   06b1eb443162f70841439a3c52e6d660
#
_cell.length_a   1.000
_cell.length_b   1.000
_cell.length_c   1.000
_cell.angle_alpha   90.00
_cell.angle_beta   90.00
_cell.angle_gamma   90.00
#
_symmetry.space_group_name_H-M   'P 1'
#
loop_
_entity.id
_entity.type
_entity.pdbx_description
1 polymer ?
#
loop_
_entity_poly.entity_id
_entity_poly.type
_entity_poly.pdbx_seq_one_letter_code
_entity_poly.pdbx_strand_id
1 'polypeptide(L)'
;MKYFLGISGYFHDSSIALLDSDGNLIDFKKEEYLSRVKGDKSFPRLALQEMIKNFNLCEDNIEQVTFYEKPFKAWLNILKYSIKNNSLKNELTRNYFKNIWKSSIVFSYDLSKYLKVSNKKILYCDHHLSHTLSGAFYNVNAPITSIVIDGFGDESTSSIHHIKSLKEINNVWSSPFPHSIGLFYSSITDYLGFSVNEGEYKVMGLAAYGQPKYYDAISKTIFFKDGKLIIDDKYYDYCRSIKRSYSEKLKELFDIKERESNQPLDIGSPDFKEYADIASSAQKIVENILKEIFLYANKITGESRFIFSGGVAMNSVAINQLT
;
A
#
# COMPACT_ATOMS: atom_id res chain seq x y z
N MET A 1 7.40 -6.65 -33.59
CA MET A 1 6.50 -5.96 -32.65
C MET A 1 7.34 -5.52 -31.47
N LYS A 2 7.10 -4.33 -30.92
CA LYS A 2 7.78 -3.82 -29.73
C LYS A 2 6.87 -3.98 -28.52
N TYR A 3 7.47 -4.30 -27.37
CA TYR A 3 6.74 -4.57 -26.14
C TYR A 3 7.20 -3.67 -24.99
N PHE A 4 6.27 -3.37 -24.11
CA PHE A 4 6.50 -2.74 -22.80
C PHE A 4 6.16 -3.74 -21.71
N LEU A 5 7.07 -3.90 -20.76
CA LEU A 5 6.94 -4.86 -19.67
C LEU A 5 6.80 -4.13 -18.34
N GLY A 6 5.68 -4.31 -17.65
CA GLY A 6 5.45 -3.81 -16.28
C GLY A 6 5.69 -4.93 -15.26
N ILE A 7 6.46 -4.67 -14.20
CA ILE A 7 6.80 -5.67 -13.19
C ILE A 7 6.54 -5.13 -11.78
N SER A 8 5.83 -5.93 -10.96
CA SER A 8 5.66 -5.76 -9.52
C SER A 8 6.26 -6.94 -8.78
N GLY A 9 6.92 -6.72 -7.65
CA GLY A 9 7.53 -7.79 -6.84
C GLY A 9 8.15 -7.30 -5.54
N TYR A 10 8.61 -8.22 -4.71
CA TYR A 10 9.31 -8.05 -3.42
C TYR A 10 8.47 -7.60 -2.23
N PHE A 11 7.18 -7.31 -2.42
CA PHE A 11 6.32 -6.93 -1.31
C PHE A 11 5.15 -7.90 -1.12
N HIS A 12 4.19 -7.94 -2.05
CA HIS A 12 3.12 -8.94 -2.14
C HIS A 12 2.61 -9.03 -3.58
N ASP A 13 1.93 -10.12 -3.93
CA ASP A 13 1.25 -10.28 -5.21
C ASP A 13 2.12 -9.98 -6.44
N SER A 14 3.34 -10.51 -6.46
CA SER A 14 4.29 -10.31 -7.56
C SER A 14 3.65 -10.67 -8.90
N SER A 15 3.79 -9.79 -9.89
CA SER A 15 3.08 -9.89 -11.15
C SER A 15 3.82 -9.22 -12.31
N ILE A 16 3.46 -9.60 -13.53
CA ILE A 16 3.99 -9.04 -14.78
C ILE A 16 2.84 -8.74 -15.71
N ALA A 17 2.91 -7.60 -16.39
CA ALA A 17 2.03 -7.21 -17.48
C ALA A 17 2.86 -6.93 -18.74
N LEU A 18 2.36 -7.38 -19.88
CA LEU A 18 2.95 -7.16 -21.21
C LEU A 18 2.00 -6.32 -22.05
N LEU A 19 2.49 -5.20 -22.56
CA LEU A 19 1.73 -4.31 -23.47
C LEU A 19 2.42 -4.24 -24.83
N ASP A 20 1.63 -3.98 -25.88
CA ASP A 20 2.15 -3.65 -27.20
C ASP A 20 2.50 -2.15 -27.34
N SER A 21 2.95 -1.75 -28.51
CA SER A 21 3.30 -0.35 -28.83
C SER A 21 2.11 0.62 -28.80
N ASP A 22 0.89 0.11 -28.91
CA ASP A 22 -0.33 0.90 -28.88
C ASP A 22 -0.92 1.02 -27.45
N GLY A 23 -0.26 0.36 -26.47
CA GLY A 23 -0.66 0.35 -25.08
C GLY A 23 -1.72 -0.70 -24.73
N ASN A 24 -2.03 -1.63 -25.62
CA ASN A 24 -2.97 -2.70 -25.35
C ASN A 24 -2.32 -3.76 -24.45
N LEU A 25 -3.08 -4.22 -23.44
CA LEU A 25 -2.67 -5.33 -22.60
C LEU A 25 -2.69 -6.64 -23.40
N ILE A 26 -1.52 -7.22 -23.61
CA ILE A 26 -1.35 -8.48 -24.35
C ILE A 26 -1.43 -9.70 -23.43
N ASP A 27 -0.77 -9.64 -22.25
CA ASP A 27 -0.79 -10.71 -21.27
C ASP A 27 -0.54 -10.15 -19.87
N PHE A 28 -1.05 -10.86 -18.85
CA PHE A 28 -0.86 -10.56 -17.45
C PHE A 28 -0.72 -11.86 -16.65
N LYS A 29 0.30 -11.94 -15.78
CA LYS A 29 0.53 -13.11 -14.93
C LYS A 29 0.93 -12.71 -13.52
N LYS A 30 0.26 -13.35 -12.54
CA LYS A 30 0.72 -13.34 -11.15
C LYS A 30 1.66 -14.53 -10.92
N GLU A 31 2.73 -14.30 -10.17
CA GLU A 31 3.67 -15.36 -9.80
C GLU A 31 2.99 -16.49 -9.02
N GLU A 32 2.04 -16.14 -8.13
CA GLU A 32 1.28 -17.11 -7.31
C GLU A 32 0.52 -18.15 -8.13
N TYR A 33 0.10 -17.84 -9.37
CA TYR A 33 -0.58 -18.82 -10.24
C TYR A 33 0.35 -19.95 -10.69
N LEU A 34 1.63 -19.67 -10.73
CA LEU A 34 2.68 -20.59 -11.19
C LEU A 34 3.44 -21.20 -10.01
N SER A 35 3.80 -20.40 -9.01
CA SER A 35 4.51 -20.87 -7.81
C SER A 35 3.63 -21.63 -6.83
N ARG A 36 2.28 -21.44 -6.89
CA ARG A 36 1.31 -21.97 -5.94
C ARG A 36 1.48 -21.47 -4.51
N VAL A 37 2.18 -20.35 -4.34
CA VAL A 37 2.36 -19.66 -3.07
C VAL A 37 1.46 -18.43 -3.08
N LYS A 38 0.42 -18.42 -2.22
CA LYS A 38 -0.52 -17.29 -2.13
C LYS A 38 0.21 -16.01 -1.75
N GLY A 39 -0.07 -14.91 -2.48
CA GLY A 39 0.56 -13.61 -2.25
C GLY A 39 2.07 -13.61 -2.43
N ASP A 40 2.61 -14.46 -3.33
CA ASP A 40 4.06 -14.63 -3.53
C ASP A 40 4.77 -13.29 -3.63
N LYS A 41 5.78 -13.11 -2.76
CA LYS A 41 6.57 -11.86 -2.61
C LYS A 41 7.87 -11.88 -3.40
N SER A 42 8.22 -13.01 -4.02
CA SER A 42 9.48 -13.15 -4.72
C SER A 42 9.53 -12.31 -6.00
N PHE A 43 10.72 -12.15 -6.59
CA PHE A 43 10.82 -11.70 -7.98
C PHE A 43 9.99 -12.64 -8.87
N PRO A 44 9.11 -12.14 -9.76
CA PRO A 44 8.16 -12.95 -10.53
C PRO A 44 8.86 -13.73 -11.66
N ARG A 45 9.74 -14.65 -11.30
CA ARG A 45 10.61 -15.38 -12.21
C ARG A 45 9.87 -16.36 -13.11
N LEU A 46 8.87 -17.07 -12.57
CA LEU A 46 8.11 -18.07 -13.34
C LEU A 46 7.22 -17.37 -14.37
N ALA A 47 6.53 -16.29 -13.94
CA ALA A 47 5.73 -15.47 -14.81
C ALA A 47 6.58 -14.85 -15.94
N LEU A 48 7.78 -14.35 -15.61
CA LEU A 48 8.71 -13.80 -16.61
C LEU A 48 9.19 -14.85 -17.60
N GLN A 49 9.60 -16.04 -17.12
CA GLN A 49 10.07 -17.12 -17.98
C GLN A 49 8.98 -17.59 -18.94
N GLU A 50 7.74 -17.69 -18.47
CA GLU A 50 6.61 -18.06 -19.31
C GLU A 50 6.32 -16.99 -20.37
N MET A 51 6.35 -15.71 -20.02
CA MET A 51 6.19 -14.63 -21.01
C MET A 51 7.32 -14.60 -22.03
N ILE A 52 8.57 -14.76 -21.60
CA ILE A 52 9.73 -14.85 -22.51
C ILE A 52 9.49 -15.96 -23.54
N LYS A 53 9.07 -17.14 -23.08
CA LYS A 53 8.80 -18.29 -23.95
C LYS A 53 7.64 -18.04 -24.93
N ASN A 54 6.52 -17.50 -24.42
CA ASN A 54 5.30 -17.36 -25.22
C ASN A 54 5.40 -16.26 -26.28
N PHE A 55 6.15 -15.19 -26.00
CA PHE A 55 6.27 -14.01 -26.84
C PHE A 55 7.67 -13.81 -27.46
N ASN A 56 8.59 -14.78 -27.24
CA ASN A 56 9.98 -14.69 -27.68
C ASN A 56 10.65 -13.38 -27.26
N LEU A 57 10.45 -12.96 -25.99
CA LEU A 57 10.95 -11.67 -25.50
C LEU A 57 12.48 -11.67 -25.49
N CYS A 58 13.06 -10.61 -26.04
CA CYS A 58 14.51 -10.37 -26.09
C CYS A 58 14.77 -8.86 -26.10
N GLU A 59 16.05 -8.46 -25.97
CA GLU A 59 16.42 -7.04 -25.97
C GLU A 59 15.91 -6.28 -27.17
N ASP A 60 15.89 -6.94 -28.35
CA ASP A 60 15.52 -6.26 -29.62
C ASP A 60 14.03 -5.93 -29.67
N ASN A 61 13.15 -6.71 -29.05
CA ASN A 61 11.71 -6.48 -29.07
C ASN A 61 11.15 -5.85 -27.80
N ILE A 62 11.93 -5.73 -26.72
CA ILE A 62 11.57 -4.95 -25.53
C ILE A 62 11.94 -3.49 -25.76
N GLU A 63 10.94 -2.60 -25.68
CA GLU A 63 11.15 -1.15 -25.70
C GLU A 63 11.51 -0.62 -24.34
N GLN A 64 10.74 -1.03 -23.31
CA GLN A 64 10.94 -0.61 -21.92
C GLN A 64 10.50 -1.67 -20.94
N VAL A 65 11.21 -1.75 -19.81
CA VAL A 65 10.79 -2.48 -18.61
C VAL A 65 10.53 -1.46 -17.50
N THR A 66 9.33 -1.44 -16.96
CA THR A 66 8.95 -0.53 -15.87
C THR A 66 8.74 -1.30 -14.57
N PHE A 67 9.47 -0.91 -13.54
CA PHE A 67 9.25 -1.39 -12.17
C PHE A 67 8.37 -0.39 -11.41
N TYR A 68 7.41 -0.89 -10.64
CA TYR A 68 6.29 -0.15 -10.08
C TYR A 68 6.64 0.85 -8.96
N GLU A 69 7.89 0.84 -8.46
CA GLU A 69 8.35 1.72 -7.37
C GLU A 69 9.79 2.19 -7.58
N LYS A 70 10.24 3.16 -6.78
CA LYS A 70 11.62 3.66 -6.71
C LYS A 70 12.31 3.17 -5.42
N PRO A 71 12.87 1.97 -5.38
CA PRO A 71 13.31 1.33 -4.14
C PRO A 71 14.35 2.14 -3.36
N PHE A 72 15.26 2.80 -4.09
CA PHE A 72 16.28 3.62 -3.46
C PHE A 72 15.69 4.87 -2.76
N LYS A 73 14.60 5.40 -3.30
CA LYS A 73 13.88 6.55 -2.73
C LYS A 73 13.18 6.14 -1.42
N ALA A 74 12.49 5.00 -1.42
CA ALA A 74 11.87 4.43 -0.23
C ALA A 74 12.90 4.19 0.88
N TRP A 75 14.05 3.61 0.52
CA TRP A 75 15.15 3.38 1.44
C TRP A 75 15.68 4.68 2.07
N LEU A 76 15.92 5.70 1.25
CA LEU A 76 16.38 7.03 1.74
C LEU A 76 15.39 7.68 2.70
N ASN A 77 14.08 7.50 2.49
CA ASN A 77 13.06 8.08 3.35
C ASN A 77 13.01 7.42 4.72
N ILE A 78 13.12 6.09 4.78
CA ILE A 78 13.24 5.37 6.06
C ILE A 78 14.50 5.80 6.80
N LEU A 79 15.60 5.96 6.08
CA LEU A 79 16.85 6.44 6.68
C LEU A 79 16.73 7.88 7.24
N LYS A 80 16.16 8.80 6.46
CA LYS A 80 15.92 10.20 6.90
C LYS A 80 15.01 10.23 8.13
N TYR A 81 13.92 9.45 8.14
CA TYR A 81 13.03 9.32 9.30
C TYR A 81 13.81 8.81 10.53
N SER A 82 14.62 7.77 10.35
CA SER A 82 15.39 7.16 11.43
C SER A 82 16.43 8.11 12.02
N ILE A 83 17.09 8.91 11.21
CA ILE A 83 18.03 9.94 11.66
C ILE A 83 17.29 11.03 12.45
N LYS A 84 16.23 11.57 11.87
CA LYS A 84 15.44 12.66 12.49
C LYS A 84 14.91 12.29 13.89
N ASN A 85 14.54 11.02 14.07
CA ASN A 85 13.93 10.53 15.31
C ASN A 85 14.90 9.76 16.22
N ASN A 86 16.24 9.86 16.00
CA ASN A 86 17.26 9.12 16.74
C ASN A 86 17.01 7.61 16.80
N SER A 87 16.42 7.04 15.75
CA SER A 87 15.92 5.67 15.73
C SER A 87 16.78 4.72 14.88
N LEU A 88 18.01 5.09 14.52
CA LEU A 88 18.95 4.26 13.74
C LEU A 88 19.24 2.89 14.39
N LYS A 89 19.10 2.78 15.72
CA LYS A 89 19.29 1.54 16.47
C LYS A 89 18.02 0.68 16.54
N ASN A 90 16.89 1.16 16.04
CA ASN A 90 15.64 0.41 16.06
C ASN A 90 15.71 -0.87 15.22
N GLU A 91 14.92 -1.83 15.58
CA GLU A 91 14.82 -3.13 14.92
C GLU A 91 14.43 -2.97 13.44
N LEU A 92 13.47 -2.11 13.14
CA LEU A 92 13.04 -1.81 11.77
C LEU A 92 14.20 -1.35 10.90
N THR A 93 14.93 -0.31 11.34
CA THR A 93 16.06 0.26 10.57
C THR A 93 17.15 -0.77 10.37
N ARG A 94 17.52 -1.51 11.43
CA ARG A 94 18.54 -2.58 11.33
C ARG A 94 18.12 -3.68 10.36
N ASN A 95 16.86 -4.10 10.41
CA ASN A 95 16.34 -5.14 9.51
C ASN A 95 16.34 -4.65 8.07
N TYR A 96 15.99 -3.40 7.82
CA TYR A 96 15.99 -2.80 6.50
C TYR A 96 17.40 -2.80 5.88
N PHE A 97 18.43 -2.41 6.66
CA PHE A 97 19.83 -2.48 6.23
C PHE A 97 20.31 -3.91 6.00
N LYS A 98 19.98 -4.83 6.92
CA LYS A 98 20.39 -6.24 6.83
C LYS A 98 19.79 -6.95 5.60
N ASN A 99 18.58 -6.58 5.21
CA ASN A 99 17.84 -7.25 4.14
C ASN A 99 17.84 -6.46 2.81
N ILE A 100 18.69 -5.44 2.67
CA ILE A 100 18.75 -4.60 1.46
C ILE A 100 18.91 -5.43 0.18
N TRP A 101 19.72 -6.50 0.22
CA TRP A 101 19.96 -7.42 -0.89
C TRP A 101 18.82 -8.40 -1.18
N LYS A 102 17.76 -8.37 -0.38
CA LYS A 102 16.52 -9.14 -0.59
C LYS A 102 15.33 -8.22 -0.94
N SER A 103 15.61 -6.96 -1.17
CA SER A 103 14.61 -5.94 -1.49
C SER A 103 14.60 -5.63 -2.98
N SER A 104 13.64 -4.85 -3.39
CA SER A 104 13.49 -4.34 -4.75
C SER A 104 14.72 -3.56 -5.29
N ILE A 105 15.66 -3.16 -4.44
CA ILE A 105 16.95 -2.54 -4.86
C ILE A 105 17.73 -3.45 -5.82
N VAL A 106 17.60 -4.77 -5.68
CA VAL A 106 18.29 -5.74 -6.57
C VAL A 106 17.50 -6.08 -7.83
N PHE A 107 16.39 -5.40 -8.10
CA PHE A 107 15.49 -5.69 -9.22
C PHE A 107 16.22 -5.83 -10.56
N SER A 108 17.07 -4.88 -10.93
CA SER A 108 17.79 -4.93 -12.21
C SER A 108 18.72 -6.13 -12.32
N TYR A 109 19.34 -6.53 -11.21
CA TYR A 109 20.18 -7.73 -11.14
C TYR A 109 19.33 -9.00 -11.31
N ASP A 110 18.20 -9.11 -10.60
CA ASP A 110 17.33 -10.29 -10.73
C ASP A 110 16.71 -10.39 -12.12
N LEU A 111 16.30 -9.28 -12.71
CA LEU A 111 15.82 -9.23 -14.10
C LEU A 111 16.88 -9.76 -15.07
N SER A 112 18.13 -9.33 -14.93
CA SER A 112 19.24 -9.69 -15.83
C SER A 112 19.57 -11.17 -15.87
N LYS A 113 19.16 -11.94 -14.84
CA LYS A 113 19.32 -13.40 -14.81
C LYS A 113 18.45 -14.13 -15.83
N TYR A 114 17.33 -13.53 -16.22
CA TYR A 114 16.31 -14.15 -17.07
C TYR A 114 16.12 -13.43 -18.39
N LEU A 115 16.24 -12.11 -18.38
CA LEU A 115 16.05 -11.26 -19.56
C LEU A 115 17.18 -10.22 -19.62
N LYS A 116 18.04 -10.37 -20.63
CA LYS A 116 19.13 -9.42 -20.88
C LYS A 116 18.54 -8.21 -21.59
N VAL A 117 18.43 -7.10 -20.87
CA VAL A 117 18.04 -5.79 -21.42
C VAL A 117 18.97 -4.71 -20.88
N SER A 118 19.26 -3.72 -21.72
CA SER A 118 20.07 -2.57 -21.33
C SER A 118 19.43 -1.85 -20.13
N ASN A 119 20.23 -1.42 -19.17
CA ASN A 119 19.76 -0.61 -18.04
C ASN A 119 19.05 0.69 -18.47
N LYS A 120 19.35 1.20 -19.69
CA LYS A 120 18.66 2.38 -20.26
C LYS A 120 17.18 2.12 -20.55
N LYS A 121 16.80 0.86 -20.70
CA LYS A 121 15.39 0.44 -20.92
C LYS A 121 14.64 0.17 -19.61
N ILE A 122 15.32 0.22 -18.45
CA ILE A 122 14.69 0.00 -17.15
C ILE A 122 14.26 1.33 -16.55
N LEU A 123 12.97 1.48 -16.30
CA LEU A 123 12.37 2.64 -15.65
C LEU A 123 11.82 2.24 -14.26
N TYR A 124 12.11 3.06 -13.27
CA TYR A 124 11.51 2.96 -11.94
C TYR A 124 10.41 4.00 -11.81
N CYS A 125 9.15 3.57 -11.78
CA CYS A 125 8.00 4.46 -11.63
C CYS A 125 7.88 4.92 -10.18
N ASP A 126 7.30 6.09 -9.95
CA ASP A 126 6.86 6.47 -8.61
C ASP A 126 5.69 5.59 -8.18
N HIS A 127 5.72 5.07 -6.93
CA HIS A 127 4.73 4.10 -6.44
C HIS A 127 3.30 4.65 -6.52
N HIS A 128 3.07 5.85 -6.02
CA HIS A 128 1.73 6.45 -6.08
C HIS A 128 1.31 6.86 -7.49
N LEU A 129 2.28 7.20 -8.36
CA LEU A 129 1.99 7.40 -9.78
C LEU A 129 1.60 6.09 -10.46
N SER A 130 2.21 4.94 -10.09
CA SER A 130 1.79 3.62 -10.59
C SER A 130 0.34 3.32 -10.24
N HIS A 131 -0.07 3.58 -8.98
CA HIS A 131 -1.47 3.46 -8.57
C HIS A 131 -2.40 4.40 -9.32
N THR A 132 -2.00 5.66 -9.51
CA THR A 132 -2.75 6.66 -10.27
C THR A 132 -2.97 6.22 -11.71
N LEU A 133 -1.91 5.75 -12.38
CA LEU A 133 -1.96 5.31 -13.77
C LEU A 133 -2.78 4.04 -13.95
N SER A 134 -2.74 3.09 -13.01
CA SER A 134 -3.54 1.87 -13.09
C SER A 134 -5.05 2.18 -13.09
N GLY A 135 -5.48 3.14 -12.26
CA GLY A 135 -6.87 3.59 -12.24
C GLY A 135 -7.24 4.45 -13.47
N ALA A 136 -6.31 5.29 -13.94
CA ALA A 136 -6.51 6.15 -15.11
C ALA A 136 -6.52 5.38 -16.42
N PHE A 137 -5.89 4.21 -16.48
CA PHE A 137 -5.80 3.39 -17.69
C PHE A 137 -7.17 3.02 -18.27
N TYR A 138 -8.15 2.76 -17.41
CA TYR A 138 -9.50 2.34 -17.83
C TYR A 138 -10.48 3.49 -18.02
N ASN A 139 -10.19 4.70 -17.55
CA ASN A 139 -11.16 5.79 -17.58
C ASN A 139 -10.49 7.17 -17.64
N VAL A 140 -10.11 7.57 -18.85
CA VAL A 140 -9.40 8.84 -19.08
C VAL A 140 -10.33 9.94 -19.59
N ASN A 141 -11.51 10.10 -19.02
CA ASN A 141 -12.26 11.35 -19.22
C ASN A 141 -11.70 12.42 -18.27
N ALA A 142 -10.54 12.96 -18.61
CA ALA A 142 -9.94 14.08 -17.88
C ALA A 142 -10.75 15.39 -18.09
N PRO A 143 -10.70 16.35 -17.17
CA PRO A 143 -9.94 16.30 -15.94
C PRO A 143 -10.57 15.40 -14.87
N ILE A 144 -9.74 14.79 -14.02
CA ILE A 144 -10.16 13.91 -12.93
C ILE A 144 -9.11 13.94 -11.80
N THR A 145 -9.54 13.69 -10.57
CA THR A 145 -8.64 13.58 -9.42
C THR A 145 -8.38 12.14 -9.05
N SER A 146 -7.10 11.74 -8.91
CA SER A 146 -6.72 10.46 -8.33
C SER A 146 -6.32 10.64 -6.87
N ILE A 147 -6.93 9.86 -6.00
CA ILE A 147 -6.60 9.76 -4.58
C ILE A 147 -5.97 8.39 -4.36
N VAL A 148 -4.72 8.37 -3.89
CA VAL A 148 -3.98 7.14 -3.58
C VAL A 148 -3.78 7.10 -2.08
N ILE A 149 -4.24 6.03 -1.43
CA ILE A 149 -4.03 5.81 0.01
C ILE A 149 -3.53 4.39 0.24
N ASP A 150 -2.32 4.30 0.78
CA ASP A 150 -1.62 3.04 0.95
C ASP A 150 -1.00 2.92 2.36
N GLY A 151 -0.32 1.80 2.62
CA GLY A 151 0.51 1.65 3.80
C GLY A 151 1.75 2.54 3.73
N PHE A 152 2.57 2.32 2.72
CA PHE A 152 3.81 3.05 2.47
C PHE A 152 4.22 2.91 1.00
N GLY A 153 4.42 4.04 0.34
CA GLY A 153 5.05 4.12 -0.99
C GLY A 153 6.49 4.61 -0.90
N ASP A 154 7.03 5.13 -2.00
CA ASP A 154 8.42 5.59 -2.07
C ASP A 154 8.71 6.74 -1.10
N GLU A 155 7.80 7.73 -1.03
CA GLU A 155 7.95 8.95 -0.21
C GLU A 155 6.71 9.25 0.62
N SER A 156 5.56 8.75 0.20
CA SER A 156 4.27 9.09 0.79
C SER A 156 3.43 7.86 1.12
N THR A 157 2.52 8.04 2.03
CA THR A 157 1.52 7.05 2.45
C THR A 157 0.16 7.35 1.82
N SER A 158 -0.04 8.60 1.43
CA SER A 158 -1.23 9.08 0.73
C SER A 158 -0.86 10.19 -0.23
N SER A 159 -1.55 10.32 -1.35
CA SER A 159 -1.36 11.42 -2.29
C SER A 159 -2.63 11.75 -3.07
N ILE A 160 -2.70 12.97 -3.57
CA ILE A 160 -3.73 13.44 -4.48
C ILE A 160 -3.06 13.93 -5.75
N HIS A 161 -3.47 13.36 -6.88
CA HIS A 161 -2.99 13.77 -8.21
C HIS A 161 -4.14 14.38 -9.00
N HIS A 162 -3.92 15.55 -9.57
CA HIS A 162 -4.83 16.16 -10.54
C HIS A 162 -4.40 15.75 -11.95
N ILE A 163 -5.23 14.97 -12.64
CA ILE A 163 -5.01 14.45 -13.97
C ILE A 163 -5.77 15.35 -14.94
N LYS A 164 -5.08 16.26 -15.61
CA LYS A 164 -5.64 17.07 -16.68
C LYS A 164 -5.61 16.33 -18.03
N SER A 165 -4.62 15.47 -18.22
CA SER A 165 -4.47 14.51 -19.31
C SER A 165 -3.47 13.43 -18.90
N LEU A 166 -3.33 12.33 -19.67
CA LEU A 166 -2.28 11.33 -19.45
C LEU A 166 -0.85 11.90 -19.54
N LYS A 167 -0.68 13.07 -20.18
CA LYS A 167 0.61 13.78 -20.30
C LYS A 167 0.80 14.83 -19.21
N GLU A 168 -0.24 15.18 -18.47
CA GLU A 168 -0.22 16.20 -17.42
C GLU A 168 -0.89 15.68 -16.15
N ILE A 169 -0.10 15.04 -15.33
CA ILE A 169 -0.48 14.49 -14.00
C ILE A 169 0.33 15.23 -12.94
N ASN A 170 -0.34 15.99 -12.11
CA ASN A 170 0.29 16.81 -11.08
C ASN A 170 -0.01 16.27 -9.69
N ASN A 171 1.03 15.93 -8.91
CA ASN A 171 0.86 15.67 -7.48
C ASN A 171 0.58 17.02 -6.79
N VAL A 172 -0.63 17.18 -6.24
CA VAL A 172 -1.09 18.43 -5.60
C VAL A 172 -1.11 18.35 -4.09
N TRP A 173 -1.01 17.16 -3.53
CA TRP A 173 -0.91 16.92 -2.09
C TRP A 173 -0.32 15.53 -1.80
N SER A 174 0.44 15.42 -0.70
CA SER A 174 0.90 14.14 -0.19
C SER A 174 1.10 14.15 1.32
N SER A 175 0.90 12.98 1.94
CA SER A 175 1.20 12.71 3.34
C SER A 175 2.47 11.87 3.45
N PRO A 176 3.49 12.34 4.19
CA PRO A 176 4.73 11.58 4.36
C PRO A 176 4.59 10.49 5.42
N PHE A 177 5.47 9.48 5.36
CA PHE A 177 5.68 8.57 6.49
C PHE A 177 6.10 9.35 7.75
N PRO A 178 5.58 9.04 8.95
CA PRO A 178 4.81 7.86 9.33
C PRO A 178 3.28 8.03 9.28
N HIS A 179 2.76 9.12 8.78
CA HIS A 179 1.34 9.46 8.80
C HIS A 179 0.58 8.62 7.76
N SER A 180 0.16 7.41 8.12
CA SER A 180 -0.45 6.43 7.22
C SER A 180 -1.75 5.83 7.76
N ILE A 181 -2.82 5.96 6.97
CA ILE A 181 -4.10 5.30 7.26
C ILE A 181 -3.96 3.77 7.12
N GLY A 182 -3.24 3.31 6.11
CA GLY A 182 -3.01 1.88 5.90
C GLY A 182 -2.27 1.24 7.07
N LEU A 183 -1.14 1.84 7.52
CA LEU A 183 -0.38 1.32 8.65
C LEU A 183 -1.12 1.45 9.99
N PHE A 184 -1.96 2.49 10.15
CA PHE A 184 -2.89 2.56 11.28
C PHE A 184 -3.83 1.35 11.28
N TYR A 185 -4.49 1.06 10.17
CA TYR A 185 -5.41 -0.05 10.07
C TYR A 185 -4.72 -1.40 10.25
N SER A 186 -3.52 -1.55 9.70
CA SER A 186 -2.65 -2.71 9.93
C SER A 186 -2.26 -2.88 11.41
N SER A 187 -2.09 -1.78 12.16
CA SER A 187 -1.80 -1.87 13.60
C SER A 187 -3.00 -2.39 14.40
N ILE A 188 -4.21 -2.02 14.03
CA ILE A 188 -5.44 -2.60 14.62
C ILE A 188 -5.60 -4.06 14.17
N THR A 189 -5.26 -4.39 12.92
CA THR A 189 -5.27 -5.76 12.41
C THR A 189 -4.38 -6.67 13.26
N ASP A 190 -3.16 -6.22 13.54
CA ASP A 190 -2.18 -6.90 14.38
C ASP A 190 -2.69 -7.05 15.84
N TYR A 191 -3.22 -5.96 16.43
CA TYR A 191 -3.80 -5.97 17.77
C TYR A 191 -4.92 -7.00 17.93
N LEU A 192 -5.74 -7.13 16.90
CA LEU A 192 -6.83 -8.11 16.82
C LEU A 192 -6.34 -9.52 16.44
N GLY A 193 -5.01 -9.76 16.39
CA GLY A 193 -4.38 -11.06 16.15
C GLY A 193 -4.57 -11.60 14.74
N PHE A 194 -4.79 -10.74 13.76
CA PHE A 194 -4.82 -11.11 12.35
C PHE A 194 -3.49 -10.79 11.66
N SER A 195 -3.15 -11.55 10.62
CA SER A 195 -1.91 -11.32 9.85
C SER A 195 -1.97 -9.98 9.13
N VAL A 196 -1.00 -9.12 9.35
CA VAL A 196 -0.83 -7.84 8.64
C VAL A 196 -0.61 -8.08 7.14
N ASN A 197 -1.17 -7.24 6.29
CA ASN A 197 -1.24 -7.33 4.82
C ASN A 197 -2.09 -8.48 4.25
N GLU A 198 -2.71 -9.28 5.12
CA GLU A 198 -3.55 -10.40 4.70
C GLU A 198 -4.86 -10.49 5.51
N GLY A 199 -4.98 -9.74 6.59
CA GLY A 199 -6.08 -9.84 7.54
C GLY A 199 -6.92 -8.59 7.70
N GLU A 200 -6.62 -7.51 7.01
CA GLU A 200 -7.34 -6.24 7.08
C GLU A 200 -8.83 -6.41 6.72
N TYR A 201 -9.14 -7.26 5.76
CA TYR A 201 -10.53 -7.57 5.40
C TYR A 201 -11.30 -8.27 6.53
N LYS A 202 -10.61 -8.98 7.43
CA LYS A 202 -11.23 -9.61 8.60
C LYS A 202 -11.62 -8.56 9.64
N VAL A 203 -10.81 -7.53 9.81
CA VAL A 203 -11.13 -6.37 10.67
C VAL A 203 -12.35 -5.64 10.11
N MET A 204 -12.39 -5.40 8.79
CA MET A 204 -13.53 -4.81 8.11
C MET A 204 -14.81 -5.64 8.34
N GLY A 205 -14.74 -6.97 8.22
CA GLY A 205 -15.87 -7.87 8.49
C GLY A 205 -16.28 -7.88 9.97
N LEU A 206 -15.31 -7.92 10.90
CA LEU A 206 -15.54 -7.90 12.35
C LEU A 206 -16.20 -6.58 12.80
N ALA A 207 -15.87 -5.47 12.18
CA ALA A 207 -16.44 -4.15 12.49
C ALA A 207 -17.97 -4.12 12.41
N ALA A 208 -18.58 -4.94 11.54
CA ALA A 208 -20.03 -5.04 11.40
C ALA A 208 -20.75 -5.58 12.64
N TYR A 209 -20.06 -6.29 13.52
CA TYR A 209 -20.61 -6.86 14.76
C TYR A 209 -20.41 -5.94 15.98
N GLY A 210 -19.63 -4.85 15.85
CA GLY A 210 -19.26 -3.94 16.92
C GLY A 210 -20.03 -2.63 16.92
N GLN A 211 -19.76 -1.85 17.97
CA GLN A 211 -20.11 -0.43 18.06
C GLN A 211 -18.83 0.39 18.19
N PRO A 212 -18.78 1.64 17.74
CA PRO A 212 -17.56 2.44 17.78
C PRO A 212 -17.24 2.99 19.18
N LYS A 213 -17.17 2.11 20.17
CA LYS A 213 -16.96 2.41 21.62
C LYS A 213 -15.67 3.20 21.86
N TYR A 214 -14.63 2.90 21.11
CA TYR A 214 -13.29 3.49 21.27
C TYR A 214 -12.99 4.63 20.30
N TYR A 215 -14.00 5.10 19.57
CA TYR A 215 -13.83 6.14 18.54
C TYR A 215 -13.15 7.40 19.10
N ASP A 216 -13.63 7.95 20.21
CA ASP A 216 -13.09 9.19 20.80
C ASP A 216 -11.64 9.03 21.31
N ALA A 217 -11.27 7.85 21.76
CA ALA A 217 -9.91 7.56 22.19
C ALA A 217 -8.96 7.46 20.98
N ILE A 218 -9.34 6.71 19.95
CA ILE A 218 -8.52 6.51 18.75
C ILE A 218 -8.42 7.80 17.93
N SER A 219 -9.49 8.61 17.82
CA SER A 219 -9.51 9.86 17.05
C SER A 219 -8.49 10.90 17.52
N LYS A 220 -8.00 10.77 18.76
CA LYS A 220 -6.90 11.59 19.29
C LYS A 220 -5.53 11.17 18.80
N THR A 221 -5.40 9.95 18.28
CA THR A 221 -4.13 9.37 17.83
C THR A 221 -3.94 9.47 16.32
N ILE A 222 -5.03 9.56 15.56
CA ILE A 222 -5.03 9.74 14.10
C ILE A 222 -6.19 10.62 13.67
N PHE A 223 -5.92 11.64 12.85
CA PHE A 223 -6.95 12.52 12.29
C PHE A 223 -6.42 13.27 11.07
N PHE A 224 -7.35 13.76 10.25
CA PHE A 224 -7.07 14.69 9.15
C PHE A 224 -7.59 16.08 9.52
N LYS A 225 -6.75 17.10 9.39
CA LYS A 225 -7.12 18.47 9.69
C LYS A 225 -6.29 19.47 8.88
N ASP A 226 -6.95 20.46 8.29
CA ASP A 226 -6.32 21.56 7.55
C ASP A 226 -5.35 21.05 6.45
N GLY A 227 -5.74 19.99 5.72
CA GLY A 227 -4.95 19.38 4.67
C GLY A 227 -3.77 18.55 5.19
N LYS A 228 -3.75 18.16 6.45
CA LYS A 228 -2.69 17.34 7.06
C LYS A 228 -3.28 16.08 7.67
N LEU A 229 -2.75 14.93 7.27
CA LEU A 229 -2.95 13.69 7.99
C LEU A 229 -1.93 13.63 9.13
N ILE A 230 -2.41 13.44 10.35
CA ILE A 230 -1.58 13.43 11.56
C ILE A 230 -1.78 12.11 12.29
N ILE A 231 -0.67 11.46 12.62
CA ILE A 231 -0.62 10.29 13.52
C ILE A 231 0.34 10.63 14.67
N ASP A 232 -0.10 10.35 15.91
CA ASP A 232 0.80 10.32 17.08
C ASP A 232 1.49 8.96 17.11
N ASP A 233 2.73 8.93 16.64
CA ASP A 233 3.54 7.72 16.47
C ASP A 233 3.92 7.02 17.79
N LYS A 234 3.56 7.61 18.95
CA LYS A 234 3.74 6.97 20.27
C LYS A 234 2.80 5.78 20.47
N TYR A 235 1.68 5.76 19.75
CA TYR A 235 0.70 4.66 19.82
C TYR A 235 1.02 3.51 18.87
N TYR A 236 1.94 3.71 17.90
CA TYR A 236 2.18 2.78 16.81
C TYR A 236 3.65 2.41 16.69
N ASP A 237 3.95 1.11 16.67
CA ASP A 237 5.32 0.62 16.60
C ASP A 237 5.79 0.22 15.20
N TYR A 238 4.96 0.34 14.16
CA TYR A 238 5.39 0.08 12.79
C TYR A 238 6.57 0.97 12.32
N CYS A 239 6.84 2.06 13.02
CA CYS A 239 8.00 2.91 12.79
C CYS A 239 9.28 2.39 13.46
N ARG A 240 9.19 1.40 14.36
CA ARG A 240 10.28 1.00 15.26
C ARG A 240 10.54 -0.49 15.29
N SER A 241 9.50 -1.30 15.13
CA SER A 241 9.54 -2.76 15.27
C SER A 241 9.06 -3.45 14.00
N ILE A 242 9.59 -4.67 13.76
CA ILE A 242 9.11 -5.59 12.73
C ILE A 242 8.26 -6.72 13.33
N LYS A 243 8.16 -6.80 14.66
CA LYS A 243 7.48 -7.89 15.38
C LYS A 243 6.02 -7.58 15.63
N ARG A 244 5.72 -6.30 15.86
CA ARG A 244 4.36 -5.82 16.08
C ARG A 244 4.22 -4.38 15.59
N SER A 245 3.02 -4.01 15.21
CA SER A 245 2.72 -2.72 14.63
C SER A 245 2.14 -1.72 15.63
N TYR A 246 1.74 -2.16 16.81
CA TYR A 246 1.16 -1.36 17.91
C TYR A 246 2.10 -1.27 19.10
N SER A 247 2.00 -0.17 19.87
CA SER A 247 2.79 0.07 21.08
C SER A 247 2.05 -0.34 22.35
N GLU A 248 2.76 -0.37 23.49
CA GLU A 248 2.11 -0.53 24.80
C GLU A 248 1.10 0.59 25.07
N LYS A 249 1.37 1.81 24.56
CA LYS A 249 0.47 2.94 24.74
C LYS A 249 -0.86 2.77 23.99
N LEU A 250 -0.87 2.08 22.85
CA LEU A 250 -2.12 1.76 22.17
C LEU A 250 -3.00 0.82 23.03
N LYS A 251 -2.38 -0.13 23.72
CA LYS A 251 -3.09 -1.07 24.61
C LYS A 251 -3.87 -0.36 25.72
N GLU A 252 -3.34 0.77 26.20
CA GLU A 252 -3.99 1.57 27.25
C GLU A 252 -5.31 2.22 26.81
N LEU A 253 -5.59 2.24 25.51
CA LEU A 253 -6.85 2.77 24.97
C LEU A 253 -8.00 1.77 25.05
N PHE A 254 -7.71 0.50 25.28
CA PHE A 254 -8.69 -0.57 25.19
C PHE A 254 -8.85 -1.29 26.55
N ASP A 255 -10.06 -1.70 26.86
CA ASP A 255 -10.39 -2.43 28.09
C ASP A 255 -10.02 -3.92 28.02
N ILE A 256 -9.57 -4.40 26.87
CA ILE A 256 -9.19 -5.79 26.63
C ILE A 256 -7.78 -5.88 26.08
N LYS A 257 -7.06 -6.95 26.39
CA LYS A 257 -5.73 -7.23 25.86
C LYS A 257 -5.79 -7.57 24.38
N GLU A 258 -4.64 -7.46 23.72
CA GLU A 258 -4.46 -7.93 22.35
C GLU A 258 -4.83 -9.40 22.21
N ARG A 259 -5.46 -9.76 21.09
CA ARG A 259 -5.80 -11.14 20.80
C ARG A 259 -4.60 -11.90 20.23
N GLU A 260 -4.34 -13.08 20.75
CA GLU A 260 -3.33 -13.98 20.19
C GLU A 260 -3.84 -14.59 18.87
N SER A 261 -2.97 -14.70 17.88
CA SER A 261 -3.32 -15.16 16.54
C SER A 261 -3.87 -16.59 16.44
N ASN A 262 -3.55 -17.42 17.43
CA ASN A 262 -4.00 -18.82 17.56
C ASN A 262 -5.32 -18.97 18.33
N GLN A 263 -5.82 -17.91 18.97
CA GLN A 263 -7.10 -17.95 19.69
C GLN A 263 -8.27 -17.90 18.70
N PRO A 264 -9.28 -18.80 18.83
CA PRO A 264 -10.52 -18.68 18.08
C PRO A 264 -11.22 -17.34 18.38
N LEU A 265 -11.92 -16.82 17.39
CA LEU A 265 -12.77 -15.64 17.52
C LEU A 265 -14.22 -16.05 17.29
N ASP A 266 -14.82 -16.63 18.33
CA ASP A 266 -16.19 -17.13 18.27
C ASP A 266 -17.19 -16.05 18.65
N ILE A 267 -18.27 -15.91 17.90
CA ILE A 267 -19.34 -14.91 18.09
C ILE A 267 -19.94 -14.98 19.51
N GLY A 268 -19.94 -16.15 20.12
CA GLY A 268 -20.47 -16.36 21.48
C GLY A 268 -19.44 -16.17 22.61
N SER A 269 -18.17 -15.85 22.30
CA SER A 269 -17.16 -15.64 23.33
C SER A 269 -17.35 -14.31 24.06
N PRO A 270 -17.04 -14.21 25.36
CA PRO A 270 -17.17 -12.98 26.13
C PRO A 270 -16.40 -11.80 25.50
N ASP A 271 -15.24 -12.10 24.92
CA ASP A 271 -14.31 -11.10 24.39
C ASP A 271 -14.67 -10.66 22.96
N PHE A 272 -15.50 -11.42 22.25
CA PHE A 272 -15.86 -11.14 20.86
C PHE A 272 -16.38 -9.72 20.66
N LYS A 273 -17.29 -9.29 21.55
CA LYS A 273 -17.92 -7.97 21.47
C LYS A 273 -16.90 -6.85 21.61
N GLU A 274 -15.93 -6.96 22.51
CA GLU A 274 -14.90 -5.94 22.71
C GLU A 274 -13.96 -5.85 21.49
N TYR A 275 -13.55 -6.98 20.91
CA TYR A 275 -12.75 -6.99 19.69
C TYR A 275 -13.53 -6.41 18.49
N ALA A 276 -14.83 -6.69 18.41
CA ALA A 276 -15.69 -6.12 17.38
C ALA A 276 -15.86 -4.60 17.58
N ASP A 277 -15.94 -4.10 18.80
CA ASP A 277 -16.05 -2.68 19.13
C ASP A 277 -14.74 -1.91 18.77
N ILE A 278 -13.57 -2.55 18.98
CA ILE A 278 -12.28 -2.00 18.51
C ILE A 278 -12.26 -1.93 16.98
N ALA A 279 -12.64 -3.00 16.30
CA ALA A 279 -12.70 -3.05 14.84
C ALA A 279 -13.67 -1.99 14.28
N SER A 280 -14.87 -1.86 14.85
CA SER A 280 -15.88 -0.86 14.48
C SER A 280 -15.37 0.56 14.69
N SER A 281 -14.65 0.81 15.78
CA SER A 281 -14.06 2.12 16.07
C SER A 281 -13.01 2.50 15.04
N ALA A 282 -12.10 1.57 14.70
CA ALA A 282 -11.08 1.79 13.68
C ALA A 282 -11.69 1.99 12.29
N GLN A 283 -12.70 1.20 11.94
CA GLN A 283 -13.43 1.34 10.68
C GLN A 283 -14.06 2.73 10.57
N LYS A 284 -14.72 3.20 11.63
CA LYS A 284 -15.35 4.53 11.67
C LYS A 284 -14.34 5.67 11.55
N ILE A 285 -13.15 5.53 12.12
CA ILE A 285 -12.04 6.48 11.96
C ILE A 285 -11.63 6.57 10.49
N VAL A 286 -11.40 5.42 9.84
CA VAL A 286 -11.01 5.38 8.41
C VAL A 286 -12.07 6.04 7.55
N GLU A 287 -13.35 5.70 7.72
CA GLU A 287 -14.47 6.31 6.98
C GLU A 287 -14.47 7.83 7.09
N ASN A 288 -14.33 8.36 8.31
CA ASN A 288 -14.35 9.81 8.54
C ASN A 288 -13.13 10.50 7.92
N ILE A 289 -11.93 9.93 8.08
CA ILE A 289 -10.71 10.50 7.50
C ILE A 289 -10.78 10.47 5.97
N LEU A 290 -11.25 9.38 5.37
CA LEU A 290 -11.44 9.29 3.92
C LEU A 290 -12.40 10.37 3.42
N LYS A 291 -13.54 10.55 4.08
CA LYS A 291 -14.50 11.60 3.73
C LYS A 291 -13.85 13.00 3.74
N GLU A 292 -13.05 13.30 4.75
CA GLU A 292 -12.35 14.58 4.85
C GLU A 292 -11.30 14.73 3.74
N ILE A 293 -10.56 13.67 3.39
CA ILE A 293 -9.58 13.69 2.29
C ILE A 293 -10.28 13.91 0.95
N PHE A 294 -11.42 13.26 0.69
CA PHE A 294 -12.17 13.44 -0.56
C PHE A 294 -12.74 14.86 -0.68
N LEU A 295 -13.28 15.42 0.40
CA LEU A 295 -13.72 16.81 0.44
C LEU A 295 -12.55 17.79 0.21
N TYR A 296 -11.41 17.51 0.82
CA TYR A 296 -10.20 18.30 0.61
C TYR A 296 -9.69 18.19 -0.83
N ALA A 297 -9.69 16.99 -1.42
CA ALA A 297 -9.31 16.76 -2.82
C ALA A 297 -10.20 17.55 -3.78
N ASN A 298 -11.54 17.53 -3.60
CA ASN A 298 -12.46 18.35 -4.36
C ASN A 298 -12.14 19.84 -4.23
N LYS A 299 -11.89 20.31 -3.00
CA LYS A 299 -11.54 21.72 -2.73
C LYS A 299 -10.30 22.19 -3.48
N ILE A 300 -9.23 21.37 -3.52
CA ILE A 300 -7.93 21.80 -4.10
C ILE A 300 -7.83 21.58 -5.60
N THR A 301 -8.63 20.66 -6.18
CA THR A 301 -8.59 20.34 -7.62
C THR A 301 -9.78 20.95 -8.37
N GLY A 302 -10.91 21.21 -7.69
CA GLY A 302 -12.17 21.60 -8.32
C GLY A 302 -12.95 20.46 -8.95
N GLU A 303 -12.42 19.19 -8.87
CA GLU A 303 -13.03 18.03 -9.53
C GLU A 303 -13.95 17.26 -8.59
N SER A 304 -15.08 16.81 -9.12
CA SER A 304 -16.04 15.96 -8.40
C SER A 304 -15.94 14.46 -8.76
N ARG A 305 -15.14 14.14 -9.77
CA ARG A 305 -14.88 12.75 -10.18
C ARG A 305 -13.52 12.30 -9.64
N PHE A 306 -13.52 11.09 -9.09
CA PHE A 306 -12.35 10.55 -8.42
C PHE A 306 -11.98 9.16 -8.93
N ILE A 307 -10.67 8.90 -9.01
CA ILE A 307 -10.08 7.58 -9.04
C ILE A 307 -9.58 7.36 -7.61
N PHE A 308 -9.94 6.23 -6.99
CA PHE A 308 -9.44 5.84 -5.68
C PHE A 308 -8.64 4.55 -5.80
N SER A 309 -7.38 4.55 -5.35
CA SER A 309 -6.44 3.43 -5.47
C SER A 309 -5.52 3.33 -4.26
N GLY A 310 -4.64 2.30 -4.24
CA GLY A 310 -3.83 1.93 -3.09
C GLY A 310 -4.51 0.89 -2.21
N GLY A 311 -3.79 0.32 -1.23
CA GLY A 311 -4.28 -0.76 -0.39
C GLY A 311 -5.56 -0.43 0.38
N VAL A 312 -5.73 0.82 0.83
CA VAL A 312 -6.93 1.27 1.57
C VAL A 312 -8.18 1.31 0.66
N ALA A 313 -8.00 1.42 -0.66
CA ALA A 313 -9.11 1.33 -1.60
C ALA A 313 -9.76 -0.08 -1.68
N MET A 314 -9.17 -1.08 -1.04
CA MET A 314 -9.80 -2.40 -0.88
C MET A 314 -10.83 -2.44 0.27
N ASN A 315 -10.93 -1.39 1.07
CA ASN A 315 -11.95 -1.28 2.14
C ASN A 315 -13.31 -0.86 1.54
N SER A 316 -14.05 -1.85 1.03
CA SER A 316 -15.34 -1.64 0.36
C SER A 316 -16.40 -0.99 1.27
N VAL A 317 -16.35 -1.22 2.58
CA VAL A 317 -17.26 -0.59 3.55
C VAL A 317 -17.03 0.91 3.61
N ALA A 318 -15.76 1.33 3.69
CA ALA A 318 -15.42 2.75 3.71
C ALA A 318 -15.76 3.44 2.38
N ILE A 319 -15.51 2.77 1.24
CA ILE A 319 -15.86 3.32 -0.09
C ILE A 319 -17.36 3.57 -0.21
N ASN A 320 -18.18 2.65 0.25
CA ASN A 320 -19.65 2.78 0.19
C ASN A 320 -20.18 4.01 0.96
N GLN A 321 -19.40 4.57 1.88
CA GLN A 321 -19.76 5.81 2.60
C GLN A 321 -19.35 7.09 1.85
N LEU A 322 -18.60 6.96 0.75
CA LEU A 322 -18.13 8.08 -0.08
C LEU A 322 -19.02 8.36 -1.29
N THR A 323 -19.87 7.41 -1.65
CA THR A 323 -20.86 7.49 -2.74
C THR A 323 -22.20 7.97 -2.19
#